data_1c54744c4b6cb43d9ee10c471c39d61f
#
_entry.id   1c54744c4b6cb43d9ee10c471c39d61f
#
_cell.length_a   1.000
_cell.length_b   1.000
_cell.length_c   1.000
_cell.angle_alpha   90.00
_cell.angle_beta   90.00
_cell.angle_gamma   90.00
#
_symmetry.space_group_name_H-M   'P 1'
#
loop_
_entity.id
_entity.type
_entity.pdbx_description
1 polymer ?
#
loop_
_entity_poly.entity_id
_entity_poly.type
_entity_poly.pdbx_seq_one_letter_code
_entity_poly.pdbx_strand_id
1 'polypeptide(L)'
;MKPLCIAHRGKHDKYFENTINAFKEAAKGDYFGIETDIHLTKDKYWVVHHDEDFLSNGKKYVIKDLNRDEIIKMHLDNDQDDKEAYIPLFEDYLDICKQSGKRPIIEIKPSNPKRKYLRELVKYVDKVMGLDNVTFIAFYPWPLIKLRHMYHKKIHLQMLIEPRPILISWAKFFKMDIDIRDKMLTKELVEKFHKKNLKTNCWIVNDESMLRHLEEIGADYITTDTFDQNS
;
A
#
# COMPACT_ATOMS: atom_id res chain seq x y z
N MET A 1 -8.21 -16.55 -14.50
CA MET A 1 -9.17 -15.70 -13.70
C MET A 1 -8.55 -14.31 -13.69
N LYS A 2 -9.33 -13.28 -13.97
CA LYS A 2 -8.82 -11.90 -13.99
C LYS A 2 -8.30 -11.53 -12.58
N PRO A 3 -7.08 -10.97 -12.44
CA PRO A 3 -6.58 -10.52 -11.15
C PRO A 3 -7.43 -9.37 -10.60
N LEU A 4 -7.50 -9.25 -9.29
CA LEU A 4 -8.19 -8.14 -8.63
C LEU A 4 -7.32 -6.88 -8.69
N CYS A 5 -7.90 -5.74 -9.11
CA CYS A 5 -7.20 -4.48 -9.28
C CYS A 5 -7.11 -3.69 -7.99
N ILE A 6 -5.92 -3.21 -7.67
CA ILE A 6 -5.62 -2.32 -6.54
C ILE A 6 -5.20 -0.96 -7.10
N ALA A 7 -5.87 0.12 -6.69
CA ALA A 7 -5.50 1.47 -7.09
C ALA A 7 -4.21 1.88 -6.35
N HIS A 8 -3.11 2.06 -7.07
CA HIS A 8 -1.82 2.47 -6.55
C HIS A 8 -1.87 3.94 -6.10
N ARG A 9 -1.68 4.21 -4.81
CA ARG A 9 -1.72 5.55 -4.21
C ARG A 9 -3.00 6.34 -4.51
N GLY A 10 -4.13 5.62 -4.66
CA GLY A 10 -5.39 6.17 -5.15
C GLY A 10 -5.48 6.25 -6.67
N LYS A 11 -6.50 6.93 -7.22
CA LYS A 11 -6.61 7.24 -8.66
C LYS A 11 -6.12 8.66 -8.91
N HIS A 12 -4.91 8.77 -9.42
CA HIS A 12 -4.16 10.02 -9.46
C HIS A 12 -3.85 10.53 -10.87
N ASP A 13 -4.68 10.16 -11.87
CA ASP A 13 -4.61 10.71 -13.22
C ASP A 13 -4.92 12.22 -13.30
N LYS A 14 -5.70 12.75 -12.32
CA LYS A 14 -6.10 14.16 -12.20
C LYS A 14 -5.69 14.81 -10.89
N TYR A 15 -5.26 14.04 -9.94
CA TYR A 15 -4.94 14.49 -8.59
C TYR A 15 -3.53 14.06 -8.23
N PHE A 16 -2.91 14.70 -7.25
CA PHE A 16 -1.64 14.22 -6.76
C PHE A 16 -1.82 12.91 -6.00
N GLU A 17 -0.88 11.97 -6.18
CA GLU A 17 -0.91 10.66 -5.54
C GLU A 17 -0.95 10.78 -4.01
N ASN A 18 -1.48 9.76 -3.33
CA ASN A 18 -1.56 9.72 -1.87
C ASN A 18 -2.29 10.94 -1.24
N THR A 19 -3.24 11.54 -1.95
CA THR A 19 -4.09 12.64 -1.44
C THR A 19 -5.53 12.20 -1.23
N ILE A 20 -6.27 13.00 -0.46
CA ILE A 20 -7.71 12.76 -0.22
C ILE A 20 -8.50 12.69 -1.53
N ASN A 21 -8.16 13.54 -2.50
CA ASN A 21 -8.86 13.57 -3.79
C ASN A 21 -8.57 12.32 -4.62
N ALA A 22 -7.30 11.86 -4.66
CA ALA A 22 -6.94 10.61 -5.33
C ALA A 22 -7.65 9.39 -4.70
N PHE A 23 -7.75 9.34 -3.38
CA PHE A 23 -8.46 8.26 -2.69
C PHE A 23 -9.98 8.30 -2.91
N LYS A 24 -10.60 9.48 -2.86
CA LYS A 24 -12.02 9.63 -3.18
C LYS A 24 -12.34 9.25 -4.60
N GLU A 25 -11.45 9.52 -5.54
CA GLU A 25 -11.64 9.12 -6.94
C GLU A 25 -11.49 7.60 -7.11
N ALA A 26 -10.48 6.97 -6.48
CA ALA A 26 -10.35 5.52 -6.45
C ALA A 26 -11.56 4.83 -5.78
N ALA A 27 -12.13 5.46 -4.75
CA ALA A 27 -13.31 4.94 -4.05
C ALA A 27 -14.55 4.82 -4.94
N LYS A 28 -14.67 5.65 -6.00
CA LYS A 28 -15.77 5.59 -7.00
C LYS A 28 -15.55 4.51 -8.06
N GLY A 29 -14.29 4.13 -8.31
CA GLY A 29 -13.90 3.14 -9.32
C GLY A 29 -14.16 1.70 -8.88
N ASP A 30 -14.10 0.77 -9.81
CA ASP A 30 -14.24 -0.66 -9.51
C ASP A 30 -12.88 -1.28 -9.17
N TYR A 31 -12.37 -0.95 -7.99
CA TYR A 31 -11.15 -1.51 -7.41
C TYR A 31 -11.47 -2.46 -6.28
N PHE A 32 -10.68 -3.51 -6.13
CA PHE A 32 -10.68 -4.38 -4.95
C PHE A 32 -10.20 -3.62 -3.70
N GLY A 33 -9.18 -2.81 -3.85
CA GLY A 33 -8.58 -2.05 -2.75
C GLY A 33 -7.89 -0.79 -3.23
N ILE A 34 -7.50 0.03 -2.27
CA ILE A 34 -6.73 1.26 -2.49
C ILE A 34 -5.42 1.10 -1.73
N GLU A 35 -4.32 1.27 -2.42
CA GLU A 35 -3.00 1.24 -1.81
C GLU A 35 -2.58 2.64 -1.35
N THR A 36 -1.78 2.68 -0.29
CA THR A 36 -1.22 3.90 0.29
C THR A 36 0.08 3.64 1.04
N ASP A 37 0.90 4.68 1.14
CA ASP A 37 2.18 4.68 1.84
C ASP A 37 2.07 5.45 3.16
N ILE A 38 2.61 4.89 4.26
CA ILE A 38 2.55 5.58 5.56
C ILE A 38 3.91 5.79 6.21
N HIS A 39 4.10 6.98 6.77
CA HIS A 39 5.26 7.39 7.55
C HIS A 39 4.90 7.82 8.97
N LEU A 40 5.90 7.80 9.86
CA LEU A 40 5.77 8.33 11.22
C LEU A 40 6.31 9.76 11.29
N THR A 41 5.49 10.66 11.79
CA THR A 41 5.88 12.03 12.14
C THR A 41 6.85 12.07 13.34
N LYS A 42 7.38 13.24 13.67
CA LYS A 42 8.21 13.48 14.86
C LYS A 42 7.49 13.09 16.15
N ASP A 43 6.22 13.44 16.29
CA ASP A 43 5.34 13.13 17.41
C ASP A 43 4.65 11.76 17.31
N LYS A 44 5.04 10.93 16.30
CA LYS A 44 4.68 9.52 16.13
C LYS A 44 3.23 9.26 15.74
N TYR A 45 2.62 10.17 15.01
CA TYR A 45 1.40 9.92 14.24
C TYR A 45 1.72 9.33 12.87
N TRP A 46 0.80 8.57 12.31
CA TRP A 46 0.89 8.07 10.94
C TRP A 46 0.29 9.08 9.98
N VAL A 47 1.03 9.42 8.94
CA VAL A 47 0.61 10.30 7.83
C VAL A 47 0.87 9.59 6.52
N VAL A 48 0.18 10.03 5.47
CA VAL A 48 0.20 9.39 4.16
C VAL A 48 1.08 10.17 3.20
N HIS A 49 2.16 9.55 2.72
CA HIS A 49 3.03 10.07 1.65
C HIS A 49 3.98 8.99 1.17
N HIS A 50 4.41 9.03 -0.10
CA HIS A 50 5.33 8.01 -0.62
C HIS A 50 6.75 8.20 -0.11
N ASP A 51 7.35 9.37 -0.30
CA ASP A 51 8.72 9.64 0.07
C ASP A 51 8.87 10.00 1.56
N GLU A 52 10.08 9.89 2.11
CA GLU A 52 10.37 10.34 3.48
C GLU A 52 10.39 11.86 3.62
N ASP A 53 10.37 12.58 2.51
CA ASP A 53 10.36 14.04 2.41
C ASP A 53 9.40 14.53 1.31
N PHE A 54 9.09 15.81 1.34
CA PHE A 54 8.22 16.47 0.37
C PHE A 54 8.62 17.92 0.14
N LEU A 55 8.16 18.50 -0.96
CA LEU A 55 8.30 19.91 -1.27
C LEU A 55 7.03 20.69 -0.90
N SER A 56 7.19 21.85 -0.29
CA SER A 56 6.13 22.82 -0.03
C SER A 56 6.68 24.23 -0.19
N ASN A 57 6.08 25.01 -1.08
CA ASN A 57 6.54 26.37 -1.44
C ASN A 57 8.03 26.39 -1.84
N GLY A 58 8.45 25.43 -2.66
CA GLY A 58 9.84 25.30 -3.14
C GLY A 58 10.85 24.86 -2.09
N LYS A 59 10.43 24.52 -0.87
CA LYS A 59 11.30 24.10 0.21
C LYS A 59 11.07 22.64 0.57
N LYS A 60 12.17 21.91 0.77
CA LYS A 60 12.16 20.50 1.16
C LYS A 60 11.98 20.31 2.67
N TYR A 61 11.08 19.40 3.04
CA TYR A 61 10.79 19.04 4.43
C TYR A 61 10.84 17.53 4.60
N VAL A 62 11.33 17.06 5.76
CA VAL A 62 11.41 15.64 6.10
C VAL A 62 10.32 15.30 7.11
N ILE A 63 9.48 14.31 6.80
CA ILE A 63 8.27 13.95 7.59
C ILE A 63 8.61 13.65 9.06
N LYS A 64 9.67 12.87 9.32
CA LYS A 64 10.06 12.50 10.69
C LYS A 64 10.52 13.66 11.57
N ASP A 65 10.81 14.84 11.00
CA ASP A 65 11.30 16.02 11.69
C ASP A 65 10.19 17.02 12.02
N LEU A 66 8.97 16.80 11.49
CA LEU A 66 7.77 17.62 11.68
C LEU A 66 6.74 16.93 12.57
N ASN A 67 5.98 17.71 13.32
CA ASN A 67 4.82 17.23 14.03
C ASN A 67 3.62 17.13 13.07
N ARG A 68 2.66 16.28 13.42
CA ARG A 68 1.42 16.09 12.66
C ARG A 68 0.74 17.42 12.31
N ASP A 69 0.54 18.30 13.31
CA ASP A 69 -0.19 19.57 13.15
C ASP A 69 0.54 20.60 12.25
N GLU A 70 1.84 20.39 12.01
CA GLU A 70 2.61 21.17 11.04
C GLU A 70 2.39 20.63 9.62
N ILE A 71 2.51 19.31 9.44
CA ILE A 71 2.44 18.63 8.14
C ILE A 71 1.08 18.84 7.47
N ILE A 72 -0.02 18.66 8.17
CA ILE A 72 -1.38 18.73 7.59
C ILE A 72 -1.77 20.12 7.06
N LYS A 73 -0.99 21.14 7.37
CA LYS A 73 -1.19 22.53 6.89
C LYS A 73 -0.32 22.87 5.70
N MET A 74 0.59 21.99 5.32
CA MET A 74 1.56 22.25 4.26
C MET A 74 1.03 21.72 2.93
N HIS A 75 0.84 22.63 1.97
CA HIS A 75 0.48 22.27 0.61
C HIS A 75 1.66 21.58 -0.08
N LEU A 76 1.39 20.49 -0.79
CA LEU A 76 2.41 19.80 -1.59
C LEU A 76 2.62 20.53 -2.91
N ASP A 77 3.88 20.79 -3.24
CA ASP A 77 4.23 21.22 -4.59
C ASP A 77 4.02 20.02 -5.53
N ASN A 78 3.22 20.20 -6.59
CA ASN A 78 2.86 19.13 -7.50
C ASN A 78 2.67 19.64 -8.93
N ASP A 79 2.84 18.74 -9.90
CA ASP A 79 2.77 19.05 -11.33
C ASP A 79 1.33 19.01 -11.90
N GLN A 80 0.34 18.51 -11.13
CA GLN A 80 -1.06 18.41 -11.55
C GLN A 80 -1.88 19.69 -11.29
N ASP A 81 -1.28 20.75 -10.74
CA ASP A 81 -2.00 21.96 -10.27
C ASP A 81 -3.14 21.63 -9.28
N ASP A 82 -2.98 20.54 -8.52
CA ASP A 82 -3.93 20.13 -7.49
C ASP A 82 -3.79 21.06 -6.28
N LYS A 83 -4.70 22.03 -6.18
CA LYS A 83 -4.71 23.05 -5.10
C LYS A 83 -5.09 22.50 -3.73
N GLU A 84 -5.59 21.27 -3.69
CA GLU A 84 -5.95 20.58 -2.46
C GLU A 84 -4.99 19.42 -2.13
N ALA A 85 -3.80 19.44 -2.74
CA ALA A 85 -2.76 18.45 -2.46
C ALA A 85 -2.08 18.74 -1.11
N TYR A 86 -2.57 18.10 -0.08
CA TYR A 86 -2.00 18.08 1.27
C TYR A 86 -1.70 16.65 1.68
N ILE A 87 -0.72 16.49 2.59
CA ILE A 87 -0.44 15.17 3.21
C ILE A 87 -1.63 14.81 4.11
N PRO A 88 -2.38 13.72 3.79
CA PRO A 88 -3.50 13.29 4.61
C PRO A 88 -3.06 12.68 5.94
N LEU A 89 -3.95 12.74 6.93
CA LEU A 89 -3.86 11.82 8.05
C LEU A 89 -4.21 10.39 7.59
N PHE A 90 -3.57 9.41 8.20
CA PHE A 90 -3.88 8.01 7.93
C PHE A 90 -5.35 7.66 8.23
N GLU A 91 -5.92 8.31 9.23
CA GLU A 91 -7.32 8.17 9.63
C GLU A 91 -8.28 8.55 8.50
N ASP A 92 -8.00 9.65 7.78
CA ASP A 92 -8.85 10.13 6.68
C ASP A 92 -8.88 9.15 5.50
N TYR A 93 -7.72 8.57 5.16
CA TYR A 93 -7.63 7.51 4.16
C TYR A 93 -8.44 6.27 4.57
N LEU A 94 -8.30 5.85 5.83
CA LEU A 94 -8.98 4.65 6.32
C LEU A 94 -10.50 4.82 6.34
N ASP A 95 -10.98 6.02 6.66
CA ASP A 95 -12.41 6.36 6.62
C ASP A 95 -12.98 6.34 5.20
N ILE A 96 -12.22 6.80 4.19
CA ILE A 96 -12.61 6.69 2.78
C ILE A 96 -12.74 5.21 2.38
N CYS A 97 -11.75 4.38 2.71
CA CYS A 97 -11.82 2.95 2.43
C CYS A 97 -13.03 2.29 3.09
N LYS A 98 -13.32 2.62 4.35
CA LYS A 98 -14.47 2.09 5.09
C LYS A 98 -15.79 2.47 4.43
N GLN A 99 -15.98 3.75 4.10
CA GLN A 99 -17.21 4.25 3.49
C GLN A 99 -17.47 3.67 2.11
N SER A 100 -16.41 3.39 1.33
CA SER A 100 -16.52 2.83 -0.01
C SER A 100 -16.49 1.31 -0.07
N GLY A 101 -16.23 0.63 1.05
CA GLY A 101 -16.06 -0.82 1.10
C GLY A 101 -14.78 -1.32 0.43
N LYS A 102 -13.83 -0.43 0.11
CA LYS A 102 -12.54 -0.79 -0.49
C LYS A 102 -11.58 -1.33 0.56
N ARG A 103 -10.80 -2.34 0.18
CA ARG A 103 -9.76 -2.90 1.05
C ARG A 103 -8.57 -1.95 1.18
N PRO A 104 -8.18 -1.50 2.38
CA PRO A 104 -6.93 -0.78 2.57
C PRO A 104 -5.72 -1.70 2.33
N ILE A 105 -4.80 -1.26 1.47
CA ILE A 105 -3.49 -1.89 1.25
C ILE A 105 -2.45 -0.88 1.73
N ILE A 106 -1.78 -1.17 2.85
CA ILE A 106 -1.03 -0.18 3.62
C ILE A 106 0.46 -0.49 3.60
N GLU A 107 1.25 0.31 2.85
CA GLU A 107 2.70 0.19 2.88
C GLU A 107 3.30 0.89 4.11
N ILE A 108 4.01 0.11 4.92
CA ILE A 108 4.76 0.62 6.07
C ILE A 108 6.17 1.01 5.62
N LYS A 109 6.40 2.29 5.34
CA LYS A 109 7.68 2.83 4.85
C LYS A 109 8.82 2.76 5.88
N PRO A 110 8.63 3.05 7.20
CA PRO A 110 9.71 2.93 8.16
C PRO A 110 10.31 1.52 8.19
N SER A 111 11.62 1.41 8.00
CA SER A 111 12.32 0.13 7.88
C SER A 111 12.26 -0.73 9.14
N ASN A 112 12.20 -0.11 10.32
CA ASN A 112 12.23 -0.81 11.60
C ASN A 112 11.45 -0.10 12.72
N PRO A 113 10.14 0.16 12.55
CA PRO A 113 9.34 0.88 13.55
C PRO A 113 9.28 0.09 14.87
N LYS A 114 9.18 0.81 16.00
CA LYS A 114 9.02 0.17 17.32
C LYS A 114 7.70 -0.60 17.39
N ARG A 115 7.70 -1.74 18.06
CA ARG A 115 6.49 -2.60 18.21
C ARG A 115 5.28 -1.86 18.78
N LYS A 116 5.48 -0.85 19.65
CA LYS A 116 4.38 -0.07 20.20
C LYS A 116 3.61 0.68 19.13
N TYR A 117 4.29 1.33 18.16
CA TYR A 117 3.64 2.08 17.07
C TYR A 117 2.91 1.15 16.09
N LEU A 118 3.49 -0.02 15.78
CA LEU A 118 2.79 -1.04 15.01
C LEU A 118 1.54 -1.57 15.74
N ARG A 119 1.62 -1.73 17.07
CA ARG A 119 0.46 -2.17 17.86
C ARG A 119 -0.65 -1.13 17.89
N GLU A 120 -0.31 0.14 18.00
CA GLU A 120 -1.25 1.27 17.96
C GLU A 120 -1.92 1.35 16.59
N LEU A 121 -1.14 1.28 15.50
CA LEU A 121 -1.65 1.22 14.12
C LEU A 121 -2.65 0.08 13.95
N VAL A 122 -2.25 -1.15 14.26
CA VAL A 122 -3.10 -2.33 14.06
C VAL A 122 -4.36 -2.30 14.93
N LYS A 123 -4.28 -1.83 16.18
CA LYS A 123 -5.46 -1.64 17.03
C LYS A 123 -6.46 -0.66 16.44
N TYR A 124 -5.96 0.43 15.87
CA TYR A 124 -6.82 1.42 15.22
C TYR A 124 -7.47 0.83 13.97
N VAL A 125 -6.69 0.21 13.10
CA VAL A 125 -7.15 -0.45 11.88
C VAL A 125 -8.20 -1.54 12.20
N ASP A 126 -7.95 -2.37 13.20
CA ASP A 126 -8.87 -3.43 13.63
C ASP A 126 -10.22 -2.86 14.11
N LYS A 127 -10.17 -1.78 14.89
CA LYS A 127 -11.37 -1.09 15.36
C LYS A 127 -12.21 -0.50 14.22
N VAL A 128 -11.57 0.03 13.16
CA VAL A 128 -12.25 0.72 12.06
C VAL A 128 -12.72 -0.26 10.99
N MET A 129 -11.87 -1.19 10.57
CA MET A 129 -12.07 -2.07 9.41
C MET A 129 -12.24 -3.54 9.75
N GLY A 130 -11.69 -4.00 10.89
CA GLY A 130 -11.44 -5.42 11.14
C GLY A 130 -10.21 -5.93 10.37
N LEU A 131 -9.35 -6.73 11.00
CA LEU A 131 -8.07 -7.18 10.42
C LEU A 131 -8.21 -8.05 9.16
N ASP A 132 -9.33 -8.76 9.02
CA ASP A 132 -9.59 -9.59 7.84
C ASP A 132 -9.81 -8.75 6.57
N ASN A 133 -10.10 -7.47 6.70
CA ASN A 133 -10.39 -6.54 5.58
C ASN A 133 -9.20 -5.64 5.21
N VAL A 134 -8.03 -5.85 5.77
CA VAL A 134 -6.86 -5.00 5.55
C VAL A 134 -5.65 -5.83 5.17
N THR A 135 -4.76 -5.28 4.35
CA THR A 135 -3.47 -5.89 4.01
C THR A 135 -2.34 -4.90 4.31
N PHE A 136 -1.32 -5.34 5.04
CA PHE A 136 -0.11 -4.55 5.25
C PHE A 136 0.99 -5.05 4.34
N ILE A 137 1.69 -4.11 3.71
CA ILE A 137 2.80 -4.39 2.80
C ILE A 137 4.06 -3.64 3.23
N ALA A 138 5.24 -4.10 2.87
CA ALA A 138 6.50 -3.39 3.10
C ALA A 138 7.65 -3.98 2.27
N PHE A 139 8.59 -3.12 1.84
CA PHE A 139 9.88 -3.52 1.26
C PHE A 139 10.85 -4.03 2.32
N TYR A 140 10.78 -3.47 3.53
CA TYR A 140 11.60 -3.95 4.64
C TYR A 140 10.89 -5.09 5.37
N PRO A 141 11.56 -6.23 5.60
CA PRO A 141 10.91 -7.39 6.21
C PRO A 141 10.54 -7.20 7.68
N TRP A 142 11.24 -6.33 8.42
CA TRP A 142 11.10 -6.22 9.87
C TRP A 142 9.72 -5.76 10.35
N PRO A 143 9.04 -4.76 9.73
CA PRO A 143 7.66 -4.42 10.08
C PRO A 143 6.73 -5.64 9.99
N LEU A 144 6.77 -6.36 8.86
CA LEU A 144 5.91 -7.51 8.61
C LEU A 144 6.22 -8.69 9.53
N ILE A 145 7.50 -8.99 9.78
CA ILE A 145 7.90 -10.04 10.72
C ILE A 145 7.40 -9.73 12.14
N LYS A 146 7.52 -8.47 12.59
CA LYS A 146 6.98 -8.04 13.89
C LYS A 146 5.47 -8.20 13.96
N LEU A 147 4.75 -7.81 12.90
CA LEU A 147 3.29 -7.98 12.80
C LEU A 147 2.91 -9.46 12.81
N ARG A 148 3.60 -10.31 12.04
CA ARG A 148 3.36 -11.77 12.02
C ARG A 148 3.56 -12.39 13.40
N HIS A 149 4.59 -11.98 14.14
CA HIS A 149 4.82 -12.45 15.51
C HIS A 149 3.77 -11.97 16.52
N MET A 150 3.24 -10.75 16.34
CA MET A 150 2.24 -10.20 17.27
C MET A 150 0.82 -10.71 17.03
N TYR A 151 0.45 -10.94 15.75
CA TYR A 151 -0.94 -11.20 15.36
C TYR A 151 -1.14 -12.56 14.65
N HIS A 152 -0.06 -13.32 14.44
CA HIS A 152 -0.08 -14.63 13.80
C HIS A 152 -0.82 -14.60 12.45
N LYS A 153 -1.76 -15.53 12.21
CA LYS A 153 -2.52 -15.62 10.96
C LYS A 153 -3.71 -14.64 10.87
N LYS A 154 -3.99 -13.89 11.93
CA LYS A 154 -5.10 -12.93 11.99
C LYS A 154 -4.84 -11.65 11.19
N ILE A 155 -3.73 -11.55 10.48
CA ILE A 155 -3.33 -10.37 9.74
C ILE A 155 -2.84 -10.75 8.35
N HIS A 156 -3.31 -10.06 7.33
CA HIS A 156 -2.86 -10.23 5.96
C HIS A 156 -1.61 -9.39 5.71
N LEU A 157 -0.57 -10.04 5.23
CA LEU A 157 0.73 -9.43 4.98
C LEU A 157 1.21 -9.82 3.59
N GLN A 158 1.72 -8.85 2.83
CA GLN A 158 2.42 -9.09 1.57
C GLN A 158 3.82 -8.48 1.64
N MET A 159 4.82 -9.28 1.26
CA MET A 159 6.21 -8.82 1.16
C MET A 159 6.43 -8.17 -0.19
N LEU A 160 6.77 -6.88 -0.20
CA LEU A 160 7.20 -6.19 -1.41
C LEU A 160 8.59 -6.67 -1.83
N ILE A 161 8.71 -7.12 -3.08
CA ILE A 161 9.93 -7.74 -3.61
C ILE A 161 10.42 -6.96 -4.83
N GLU A 162 11.51 -6.26 -4.65
CA GLU A 162 12.33 -5.68 -5.70
C GLU A 162 13.78 -6.16 -5.49
N PRO A 163 14.62 -6.30 -6.48
CA PRO A 163 15.61 -7.37 -6.78
C PRO A 163 16.36 -7.96 -5.57
N ARG A 164 15.60 -8.53 -4.62
CA ARG A 164 16.13 -9.30 -3.49
C ARG A 164 15.42 -10.65 -3.42
N PRO A 165 15.78 -11.61 -4.31
CA PRO A 165 15.05 -12.90 -4.40
C PRO A 165 15.04 -13.70 -3.10
N ILE A 166 15.97 -13.44 -2.18
CA ILE A 166 15.94 -14.05 -0.84
C ILE A 166 14.66 -13.76 -0.07
N LEU A 167 14.02 -12.59 -0.29
CA LEU A 167 12.77 -12.22 0.37
C LEU A 167 11.60 -13.12 -0.02
N ILE A 168 11.64 -13.75 -1.21
CA ILE A 168 10.66 -14.77 -1.62
C ILE A 168 10.67 -15.97 -0.66
N SER A 169 11.85 -16.38 -0.24
CA SER A 169 12.01 -17.48 0.73
C SER A 169 11.52 -17.08 2.12
N TRP A 170 11.76 -15.83 2.53
CA TRP A 170 11.26 -15.28 3.78
C TRP A 170 9.74 -15.16 3.78
N ALA A 171 9.13 -14.65 2.71
CA ALA A 171 7.68 -14.58 2.55
C ALA A 171 7.05 -15.98 2.76
N LYS A 172 7.57 -17.01 2.08
CA LYS A 172 7.10 -18.39 2.26
C LYS A 172 7.30 -18.92 3.68
N PHE A 173 8.44 -18.63 4.31
CA PHE A 173 8.73 -19.08 5.68
C PHE A 173 7.78 -18.45 6.71
N PHE A 174 7.55 -17.16 6.60
CA PHE A 174 6.65 -16.43 7.51
C PHE A 174 5.18 -16.48 7.08
N LYS A 175 4.83 -17.24 6.04
CA LYS A 175 3.46 -17.37 5.51
C LYS A 175 2.84 -16.01 5.16
N MET A 176 3.58 -15.23 4.39
CA MET A 176 3.17 -13.95 3.82
C MET A 176 2.95 -14.13 2.32
N ASP A 177 1.99 -13.42 1.78
CA ASP A 177 1.83 -13.25 0.35
C ASP A 177 3.02 -12.45 -0.22
N ILE A 178 3.14 -12.39 -1.55
CA ILE A 178 4.12 -11.52 -2.21
C ILE A 178 3.45 -10.44 -3.03
N ASP A 179 4.11 -9.30 -3.08
CA ASP A 179 3.83 -8.21 -3.98
C ASP A 179 5.13 -7.90 -4.75
N ILE A 180 5.19 -8.32 -5.99
CA ILE A 180 6.45 -8.44 -6.72
C ILE A 180 6.43 -7.58 -7.98
N ARG A 181 7.61 -7.01 -8.33
CA ARG A 181 7.74 -6.20 -9.53
C ARG A 181 7.42 -6.98 -10.80
N ASP A 182 6.71 -6.36 -11.73
CA ASP A 182 6.08 -6.92 -12.93
C ASP A 182 6.85 -8.03 -13.65
N LYS A 183 8.10 -7.77 -14.03
CA LYS A 183 8.94 -8.71 -14.80
C LYS A 183 9.48 -9.90 -14.00
N MET A 184 9.23 -9.94 -12.69
CA MET A 184 9.76 -10.99 -11.81
C MET A 184 8.72 -12.08 -11.48
N LEU A 185 7.43 -11.84 -11.74
CA LEU A 185 6.37 -12.82 -11.47
C LEU A 185 6.28 -13.83 -12.62
N THR A 186 6.55 -15.09 -12.31
CA THR A 186 6.46 -16.21 -13.26
C THR A 186 5.36 -17.19 -12.86
N LYS A 187 4.87 -17.97 -13.82
CA LYS A 187 3.87 -19.01 -13.58
C LYS A 187 4.31 -19.98 -12.47
N GLU A 188 5.56 -20.43 -12.50
CA GLU A 188 6.11 -21.35 -11.50
C GLU A 188 6.13 -20.71 -10.10
N LEU A 189 6.33 -19.39 -10.00
CA LEU A 189 6.29 -18.68 -8.73
C LEU A 189 4.87 -18.59 -8.20
N VAL A 190 3.90 -18.24 -9.04
CA VAL A 190 2.46 -18.23 -8.71
C VAL A 190 2.04 -19.61 -8.18
N GLU A 191 2.31 -20.69 -8.92
CA GLU A 191 1.98 -22.05 -8.51
C GLU A 191 2.63 -22.46 -7.18
N LYS A 192 3.90 -22.04 -6.94
CA LYS A 192 4.59 -22.30 -5.66
C LYS A 192 3.94 -21.60 -4.47
N PHE A 193 3.36 -20.40 -4.67
CA PHE A 193 2.65 -19.69 -3.63
C PHE A 193 1.26 -20.30 -3.41
N HIS A 194 0.51 -20.58 -4.47
CA HIS A 194 -0.81 -21.21 -4.42
C HIS A 194 -0.78 -22.57 -3.71
N LYS A 195 0.24 -23.41 -3.95
CA LYS A 195 0.46 -24.69 -3.21
C LYS A 195 0.59 -24.51 -1.70
N LYS A 196 0.87 -23.30 -1.22
CA LYS A 196 0.96 -22.97 0.21
C LYS A 196 -0.24 -22.16 0.72
N ASN A 197 -1.29 -21.99 -0.09
CA ASN A 197 -2.42 -21.10 0.14
C ASN A 197 -1.98 -19.65 0.38
N LEU A 198 -0.99 -19.19 -0.37
CA LEU A 198 -0.50 -17.82 -0.39
C LEU A 198 -0.83 -17.18 -1.73
N LYS A 199 -0.99 -15.87 -1.72
CA LYS A 199 -1.40 -15.05 -2.85
C LYS A 199 -0.22 -14.33 -3.48
N THR A 200 -0.41 -13.91 -4.73
CA THR A 200 0.56 -13.13 -5.50
C THR A 200 -0.06 -11.83 -5.98
N ASN A 201 0.64 -10.73 -5.76
CA ASN A 201 0.35 -9.42 -6.32
C ASN A 201 1.51 -9.00 -7.24
N CYS A 202 1.22 -8.17 -8.22
CA CYS A 202 2.21 -7.63 -9.14
C CYS A 202 2.07 -6.11 -9.26
N TRP A 203 3.19 -5.36 -9.19
CA TRP A 203 3.25 -3.90 -9.27
C TRP A 203 4.39 -3.41 -10.17
N ILE A 204 4.31 -2.28 -10.87
CA ILE A 204 3.10 -1.54 -11.19
C ILE A 204 2.70 -1.98 -12.59
N VAL A 205 1.44 -2.34 -12.77
CA VAL A 205 0.92 -2.90 -14.03
C VAL A 205 0.07 -1.85 -14.74
N ASN A 206 0.65 -1.19 -15.76
CA ASN A 206 -0.01 -0.14 -16.53
C ASN A 206 -0.09 -0.46 -18.03
N ASP A 207 0.32 -1.67 -18.43
CA ASP A 207 0.37 -2.14 -19.81
C ASP A 207 -0.56 -3.34 -20.02
N GLU A 208 -1.39 -3.30 -21.06
CA GLU A 208 -2.36 -4.36 -21.35
C GLU A 208 -1.72 -5.72 -21.65
N SER A 209 -0.52 -5.74 -22.24
CA SER A 209 0.15 -7.00 -22.56
C SER A 209 0.61 -7.68 -21.27
N MET A 210 1.08 -6.89 -20.30
CA MET A 210 1.43 -7.38 -18.97
C MET A 210 0.17 -7.86 -18.22
N LEU A 211 -0.93 -7.11 -18.26
CA LEU A 211 -2.20 -7.52 -17.65
C LEU A 211 -2.63 -8.89 -18.18
N ARG A 212 -2.68 -9.08 -19.51
CA ARG A 212 -3.02 -10.37 -20.13
C ARG A 212 -2.08 -11.50 -19.72
N HIS A 213 -0.76 -11.22 -19.67
CA HIS A 213 0.21 -12.20 -19.21
C HIS A 213 -0.06 -12.61 -17.75
N LEU A 214 -0.36 -11.68 -16.86
CA LEU A 214 -0.65 -11.96 -15.45
C LEU A 214 -1.97 -12.74 -15.27
N GLU A 215 -2.97 -12.48 -16.11
CA GLU A 215 -4.19 -13.31 -16.18
C GLU A 215 -3.88 -14.75 -16.58
N GLU A 216 -3.04 -14.96 -17.59
CA GLU A 216 -2.65 -16.29 -18.09
C GLU A 216 -1.88 -17.09 -17.06
N ILE A 217 -0.97 -16.47 -16.32
CA ILE A 217 -0.19 -17.15 -15.27
C ILE A 217 -0.95 -17.29 -13.95
N GLY A 218 -2.12 -16.64 -13.80
CA GLY A 218 -3.02 -16.77 -12.66
C GLY A 218 -2.61 -15.94 -11.44
N ALA A 219 -2.07 -14.73 -11.64
CA ALA A 219 -1.83 -13.78 -10.56
C ALA A 219 -3.14 -13.44 -9.83
N ASP A 220 -3.09 -13.25 -8.50
CA ASP A 220 -4.29 -12.97 -7.72
C ASP A 220 -4.66 -11.49 -7.74
N TYR A 221 -3.67 -10.61 -7.70
CA TYR A 221 -3.84 -9.16 -7.65
C TYR A 221 -2.89 -8.46 -8.62
N ILE A 222 -3.26 -7.26 -9.01
CA ILE A 222 -2.37 -6.26 -9.63
C ILE A 222 -2.52 -4.92 -8.92
N THR A 223 -1.40 -4.22 -8.75
CA THR A 223 -1.38 -2.82 -8.32
C THR A 223 -1.09 -1.94 -9.54
N THR A 224 -1.95 -0.96 -9.82
CA THR A 224 -1.99 -0.24 -11.10
C THR A 224 -2.41 1.22 -10.94
N ASP A 225 -1.92 2.08 -11.86
CA ASP A 225 -2.33 3.47 -11.98
C ASP A 225 -3.47 3.66 -13.00
N THR A 226 -3.68 2.67 -13.91
CA THR A 226 -4.51 2.86 -15.11
C THR A 226 -5.75 1.97 -15.17
N PHE A 227 -5.65 0.72 -14.69
CA PHE A 227 -6.72 -0.26 -14.82
C PHE A 227 -7.65 -0.28 -13.61
N ASP A 228 -8.92 -0.58 -13.83
CA ASP A 228 -9.85 -1.02 -12.81
C ASP A 228 -10.42 -2.41 -13.18
N GLN A 229 -11.36 -2.93 -12.40
CA GLN A 229 -11.89 -4.28 -12.62
C GLN A 229 -12.68 -4.41 -13.94
N ASN A 230 -13.15 -3.29 -14.51
CA ASN A 230 -13.91 -3.21 -15.75
C ASN A 230 -13.03 -2.99 -17.01
N SER A 231 -11.73 -2.73 -16.82
CA SER A 231 -10.78 -2.50 -17.92
C SER A 231 -10.46 -3.77 -18.71
#